data_9098e9c04d14426dca9b38de466b43a3
#
_entry.id   9098e9c04d14426dca9b38de466b43a3
#
_cell.length_a   1.000
_cell.length_b   1.000
_cell.length_c   1.000
_cell.angle_alpha   90.00
_cell.angle_beta   90.00
_cell.angle_gamma   90.00
#
_symmetry.space_group_name_H-M   'P 1'
#
loop_
_entity.id
_entity.type
_entity.pdbx_description
1 polymer ?
#
loop_
_entity_poly.entity_id
_entity_poly.type
_entity_poly.pdbx_seq_one_letter_code
_entity_poly.pdbx_strand_id
1 'polypeptide(L)'
;MMKRPQLWHVRPATQRWGVCLLALLLPVLMLQIRVQLPIAFGERPLLVLFMLPIIICALLGGLLPGLLCTLITALVTTYFLLPPIHELTVAAGQDLVQWGLLIANGVLVSLLSAAIHHSRAREIQRWQELISTQSRLQQSENRFQVTFEQAAVGIALVAPDGGWLRVNQRLCDMLGYSADELMGMSFQQITHPDDLFIDQHYVTRMLAGELPHYTLEKRYLRKGGETIWTTLTVALVRDLEGEPDYFISIIEDNQQNKETEEALRRNEGILRESQRLAKIGNWRWRVSDGNHFWSPEIYRI
;
A
#
# COMPACT_ATOMS: atom_id res chain seq x y z
N MET A 1 10.91 2.55 -15.53
CA MET A 1 12.23 2.86 -14.90
C MET A 1 12.23 4.35 -14.53
N MET A 2 11.59 4.72 -13.40
CA MET A 2 11.51 6.11 -12.95
C MET A 2 12.84 6.49 -12.29
N LYS A 3 13.52 7.52 -12.83
CA LYS A 3 14.71 8.14 -12.22
C LYS A 3 14.32 8.61 -10.81
N ARG A 4 14.95 8.03 -9.79
CA ARG A 4 14.84 8.53 -8.41
C ARG A 4 15.28 10.00 -8.42
N PRO A 5 14.44 10.95 -7.94
CA PRO A 5 14.91 12.31 -7.74
C PRO A 5 16.04 12.23 -6.72
N GLN A 6 17.20 12.85 -7.06
CA GLN A 6 18.32 12.95 -6.14
C GLN A 6 17.82 13.61 -4.85
N LEU A 7 17.73 12.81 -3.81
CA LEU A 7 17.38 13.24 -2.46
C LEU A 7 18.47 14.21 -1.98
N TRP A 8 18.24 15.49 -2.19
CA TRP A 8 18.97 16.53 -1.47
C TRP A 8 18.56 16.39 0.00
N HIS A 9 19.44 15.75 0.76
CA HIS A 9 19.24 15.51 2.17
C HIS A 9 18.78 16.79 2.87
N VAL A 10 17.73 16.71 3.68
CA VAL A 10 17.44 17.68 4.74
C VAL A 10 18.72 17.79 5.55
N ARG A 11 19.44 18.91 5.40
CA ARG A 11 20.79 19.10 5.97
C ARG A 11 20.70 18.92 7.48
N PRO A 12 21.53 18.07 8.10
CA PRO A 12 21.55 17.90 9.55
C PRO A 12 21.88 19.22 10.24
N ALA A 13 21.46 19.37 11.50
CA ALA A 13 21.64 20.60 12.30
C ALA A 13 23.09 21.16 12.26
N THR A 14 24.10 20.29 12.18
CA THR A 14 25.50 20.64 11.99
C THR A 14 25.79 21.47 10.75
N GLN A 15 25.07 21.29 9.67
CA GLN A 15 25.21 22.07 8.44
C GLN A 15 24.62 23.50 8.57
N ARG A 16 23.64 23.71 9.44
CA ARG A 16 23.07 25.05 9.71
C ARG A 16 24.08 25.96 10.42
N TRP A 17 24.85 25.44 11.36
CA TRP A 17 25.91 26.18 12.04
C TRP A 17 27.03 26.58 11.07
N GLY A 18 27.40 25.71 10.14
CA GLY A 18 28.40 26.02 9.10
C GLY A 18 27.99 27.20 8.21
N VAL A 19 26.71 27.28 7.82
CA VAL A 19 26.21 28.42 7.01
C VAL A 19 26.12 29.72 7.82
N CYS A 20 25.82 29.65 9.12
CA CYS A 20 25.85 30.83 9.99
C CYS A 20 27.30 31.33 10.18
N LEU A 21 28.28 30.45 10.27
CA LEU A 21 29.72 30.83 10.29
C LEU A 21 30.14 31.46 8.95
N LEU A 22 29.68 30.95 7.83
CA LEU A 22 29.90 31.58 6.52
C LEU A 22 29.31 32.98 6.44
N ALA A 23 28.13 33.20 7.05
CA ALA A 23 27.51 34.52 7.09
C ALA A 23 28.34 35.57 7.86
N LEU A 24 29.16 35.13 8.82
CA LEU A 24 30.13 35.98 9.52
C LEU A 24 31.41 36.25 8.69
N LEU A 25 31.92 35.20 8.04
CA LEU A 25 33.23 35.25 7.39
C LEU A 25 33.20 35.92 5.99
N LEU A 26 32.15 35.65 5.20
CA LEU A 26 32.06 36.11 3.81
C LEU A 26 32.04 37.64 3.67
N PRO A 27 31.29 38.42 4.50
CA PRO A 27 31.37 39.90 4.42
C PRO A 27 32.74 40.47 4.75
N VAL A 28 33.44 39.85 5.73
CA VAL A 28 34.82 40.26 6.11
C VAL A 28 35.81 39.93 5.00
N LEU A 29 35.71 38.74 4.40
CA LEU A 29 36.52 38.35 3.26
C LEU A 29 36.29 39.33 2.06
N MET A 30 35.04 39.69 1.84
CA MET A 30 34.68 40.63 0.76
C MET A 30 35.24 42.01 1.01
N LEU A 31 35.30 42.45 2.27
CA LEU A 31 35.96 43.70 2.65
C LEU A 31 37.46 43.67 2.32
N GLN A 32 38.18 42.59 2.65
CA GLN A 32 39.59 42.40 2.33
C GLN A 32 39.85 42.44 0.81
N ILE A 33 39.01 41.75 0.03
CA ILE A 33 39.08 41.76 -1.43
C ILE A 33 38.89 43.20 -1.93
N ARG A 34 37.92 43.95 -1.42
CA ARG A 34 37.66 45.32 -1.81
C ARG A 34 38.83 46.26 -1.54
N VAL A 35 39.51 46.11 -0.41
CA VAL A 35 40.66 46.91 -0.01
C VAL A 35 41.86 46.66 -0.93
N GLN A 36 42.00 45.44 -1.47
CA GLN A 36 43.10 45.08 -2.37
C GLN A 36 42.85 45.47 -3.84
N LEU A 37 41.58 45.76 -4.23
CA LEU A 37 41.29 46.19 -5.58
C LEU A 37 41.76 47.64 -5.82
N PRO A 38 42.57 47.88 -6.87
CA PRO A 38 43.09 49.22 -7.14
C PRO A 38 41.96 50.20 -7.40
N ILE A 39 42.21 51.46 -7.07
CA ILE A 39 41.29 52.61 -7.00
C ILE A 39 40.72 53.02 -8.39
N ALA A 40 40.83 52.19 -9.43
CA ALA A 40 40.37 52.46 -10.80
C ALA A 40 38.84 52.72 -10.96
N PHE A 41 38.06 52.52 -9.92
CA PHE A 41 36.57 52.65 -9.96
C PHE A 41 36.01 53.89 -9.22
N GLY A 42 36.78 54.91 -9.02
CA GLY A 42 36.34 56.16 -8.39
C GLY A 42 36.27 56.09 -6.84
N GLU A 43 36.16 57.28 -6.21
CA GLU A 43 36.16 57.43 -4.75
C GLU A 43 35.00 56.81 -4.00
N ARG A 44 34.02 56.18 -4.71
CA ARG A 44 32.81 55.66 -4.09
C ARG A 44 32.87 54.16 -3.80
N PRO A 45 32.38 53.72 -2.66
CA PRO A 45 32.32 52.29 -2.33
C PRO A 45 31.31 51.54 -3.22
N LEU A 46 31.79 50.50 -3.94
CA LEU A 46 30.96 49.58 -4.72
C LEU A 46 30.19 48.61 -3.79
N LEU A 47 29.13 49.10 -3.13
CA LEU A 47 28.33 48.34 -2.20
C LEU A 47 27.64 47.08 -2.84
N VAL A 48 27.47 47.14 -4.18
CA VAL A 48 26.90 46.03 -4.97
C VAL A 48 27.70 44.72 -4.81
N LEU A 49 29.02 44.77 -4.63
CA LEU A 49 29.87 43.60 -4.43
C LEU A 49 29.51 42.85 -3.16
N PHE A 50 28.99 43.53 -2.14
CA PHE A 50 28.59 42.96 -0.85
C PHE A 50 27.24 42.23 -0.94
N MET A 51 26.54 42.25 -2.06
CA MET A 51 25.37 41.42 -2.28
C MET A 51 25.72 39.97 -2.51
N LEU A 52 26.91 39.63 -3.04
CA LEU A 52 27.33 38.26 -3.26
C LEU A 52 27.34 37.39 -1.96
N PRO A 53 27.98 37.80 -0.85
CA PRO A 53 27.89 37.12 0.42
C PRO A 53 26.47 36.85 0.86
N ILE A 54 25.58 37.86 0.74
CA ILE A 54 24.18 37.76 1.16
C ILE A 54 23.44 36.73 0.32
N ILE A 55 23.59 36.74 -1.00
CA ILE A 55 22.96 35.78 -1.92
C ILE A 55 23.42 34.37 -1.62
N ILE A 56 24.74 34.16 -1.44
CA ILE A 56 25.29 32.84 -1.13
C ILE A 56 24.73 32.30 0.19
N CYS A 57 24.75 33.10 1.25
CA CYS A 57 24.24 32.70 2.55
C CYS A 57 22.72 32.43 2.54
N ALA A 58 21.94 33.25 1.84
CA ALA A 58 20.52 33.06 1.68
C ALA A 58 20.20 31.78 0.88
N LEU A 59 20.87 31.53 -0.23
CA LEU A 59 20.68 30.32 -1.06
C LEU A 59 21.06 29.04 -0.31
N LEU A 60 22.11 29.08 0.48
CA LEU A 60 22.61 27.91 1.22
C LEU A 60 21.83 27.64 2.51
N GLY A 61 21.37 28.68 3.20
CA GLY A 61 20.80 28.54 4.54
C GLY A 61 19.38 29.06 4.72
N GLY A 62 18.82 29.71 3.72
CA GLY A 62 17.47 30.31 3.78
C GLY A 62 17.43 31.62 4.55
N LEU A 63 16.31 31.88 5.24
CA LEU A 63 16.02 33.19 5.85
C LEU A 63 17.05 33.64 6.88
N LEU A 64 17.31 32.83 7.90
CA LEU A 64 18.16 33.23 9.04
C LEU A 64 19.61 33.54 8.64
N PRO A 65 20.34 32.66 7.92
CA PRO A 65 21.70 32.98 7.46
C PRO A 65 21.75 34.17 6.50
N GLY A 66 20.74 34.34 5.63
CA GLY A 66 20.64 35.48 4.74
C GLY A 66 20.48 36.81 5.48
N LEU A 67 19.58 36.88 6.47
CA LEU A 67 19.37 38.05 7.31
C LEU A 67 20.59 38.37 8.18
N LEU A 68 21.22 37.33 8.78
CA LEU A 68 22.46 37.50 9.55
C LEU A 68 23.58 38.09 8.67
N CYS A 69 23.76 37.53 7.46
CA CYS A 69 24.75 38.04 6.52
C CYS A 69 24.44 39.49 6.12
N THR A 70 23.17 39.84 5.87
CA THR A 70 22.73 41.21 5.58
C THR A 70 23.08 42.15 6.70
N LEU A 71 22.78 41.80 7.96
CA LEU A 71 23.09 42.61 9.13
C LEU A 71 24.60 42.86 9.28
N ILE A 72 25.40 41.80 9.17
CA ILE A 72 26.85 41.90 9.29
C ILE A 72 27.43 42.70 8.15
N THR A 73 26.95 42.50 6.92
CA THR A 73 27.34 43.27 5.76
C THR A 73 27.02 44.75 5.97
N ALA A 74 25.84 45.09 6.45
CA ALA A 74 25.45 46.46 6.77
C ALA A 74 26.39 47.10 7.81
N LEU A 75 26.71 46.39 8.88
CA LEU A 75 27.64 46.91 9.93
C LEU A 75 29.07 47.08 9.39
N VAL A 76 29.59 46.08 8.65
CA VAL A 76 30.94 46.16 8.06
C VAL A 76 31.05 47.28 7.05
N THR A 77 30.07 47.49 6.19
CA THR A 77 30.09 48.55 5.19
C THR A 77 29.96 49.94 5.82
N THR A 78 29.14 50.10 6.85
CA THR A 78 29.01 51.38 7.56
C THR A 78 30.30 51.76 8.27
N TYR A 79 30.92 50.83 8.96
CA TYR A 79 32.11 51.13 9.78
C TYR A 79 33.39 51.32 8.98
N PHE A 80 33.59 50.59 7.90
CA PHE A 80 34.86 50.58 7.16
C PHE A 80 34.83 51.33 5.80
N LEU A 81 33.65 51.52 5.20
CA LEU A 81 33.54 52.01 3.83
C LEU A 81 32.80 53.34 3.68
N LEU A 82 31.85 53.64 4.57
CA LEU A 82 31.03 54.84 4.48
C LEU A 82 31.62 55.98 5.33
N PRO A 83 31.72 57.21 4.81
CA PRO A 83 32.14 58.35 5.63
C PRO A 83 31.07 58.78 6.65
N PRO A 84 31.45 59.18 7.90
CA PRO A 84 32.80 59.21 8.47
C PRO A 84 33.31 57.82 8.82
N ILE A 85 34.52 57.49 8.36
CA ILE A 85 35.15 56.19 8.55
C ILE A 85 35.39 55.93 10.04
N HIS A 86 35.08 54.69 10.52
CA HIS A 86 35.14 54.23 11.92
C HIS A 86 34.03 54.78 12.81
N GLU A 87 32.97 55.32 12.24
CA GLU A 87 31.74 55.66 12.96
C GLU A 87 30.56 54.89 12.40
N LEU A 88 29.52 54.67 13.22
CA LEU A 88 28.28 54.00 12.79
C LEU A 88 27.23 55.00 12.29
N THR A 89 27.69 56.11 11.73
CA THR A 89 26.84 57.19 11.16
C THR A 89 27.10 57.32 9.67
N VAL A 90 26.07 57.59 8.89
CA VAL A 90 26.16 57.83 7.44
C VAL A 90 25.82 59.27 7.17
N ALA A 91 26.82 60.09 6.82
CA ALA A 91 26.65 61.54 6.72
C ALA A 91 26.09 62.03 5.37
N ALA A 92 26.40 61.34 4.24
CA ALA A 92 25.98 61.71 2.92
C ALA A 92 24.65 61.12 2.52
N GLY A 93 23.68 61.92 2.04
CA GLY A 93 22.36 61.42 1.66
C GLY A 93 22.36 60.40 0.52
N GLN A 94 23.34 60.44 -0.41
CA GLN A 94 23.48 59.46 -1.47
C GLN A 94 23.99 58.09 -0.97
N ASP A 95 24.88 58.09 -0.02
CA ASP A 95 25.41 56.87 0.60
C ASP A 95 24.34 56.20 1.49
N LEU A 96 23.48 56.98 2.15
CA LEU A 96 22.32 56.47 2.87
C LEU A 96 21.35 55.74 1.96
N VAL A 97 21.08 56.21 0.75
CA VAL A 97 20.22 55.56 -0.24
C VAL A 97 20.84 54.24 -0.71
N GLN A 98 22.14 54.21 -1.03
CA GLN A 98 22.82 53.01 -1.48
C GLN A 98 22.85 51.94 -0.38
N TRP A 99 23.11 52.34 0.86
CA TRP A 99 23.11 51.49 2.05
C TRP A 99 21.70 50.93 2.34
N GLY A 100 20.69 51.77 2.28
CA GLY A 100 19.29 51.38 2.42
C GLY A 100 18.87 50.37 1.35
N LEU A 101 19.29 50.57 0.09
CA LEU A 101 19.05 49.61 -1.00
C LEU A 101 19.76 48.29 -0.79
N LEU A 102 20.99 48.30 -0.26
CA LEU A 102 21.73 47.06 0.09
C LEU A 102 20.95 46.21 1.13
N ILE A 103 20.47 46.87 2.18
CA ILE A 103 19.66 46.17 3.22
C ILE A 103 18.35 45.69 2.63
N ALA A 104 17.61 46.53 1.92
CA ALA A 104 16.32 46.15 1.33
C ALA A 104 16.47 44.96 0.36
N ASN A 105 17.47 44.97 -0.50
CA ASN A 105 17.76 43.84 -1.37
C ASN A 105 18.19 42.56 -0.57
N GLY A 106 19.01 42.72 0.45
CA GLY A 106 19.42 41.60 1.30
C GLY A 106 18.25 40.94 2.01
N VAL A 107 17.31 41.72 2.54
CA VAL A 107 16.06 41.22 3.12
C VAL A 107 15.20 40.54 2.05
N LEU A 108 15.02 41.17 0.91
CA LEU A 108 14.22 40.62 -0.21
C LEU A 108 14.76 39.27 -0.66
N VAL A 109 16.07 39.16 -0.91
CA VAL A 109 16.74 37.93 -1.31
C VAL A 109 16.57 36.83 -0.24
N SER A 110 16.68 37.20 1.03
CA SER A 110 16.50 36.26 2.15
C SER A 110 15.06 35.74 2.24
N LEU A 111 14.05 36.61 2.07
CA LEU A 111 12.64 36.22 2.03
C LEU A 111 12.32 35.34 0.81
N LEU A 112 12.82 35.69 -0.36
CA LEU A 112 12.62 34.94 -1.59
C LEU A 112 13.24 33.54 -1.47
N SER A 113 14.45 33.46 -0.92
CA SER A 113 15.11 32.18 -0.65
C SER A 113 14.32 31.32 0.34
N ALA A 114 13.78 31.91 1.40
CA ALA A 114 12.91 31.21 2.34
C ALA A 114 11.65 30.64 1.66
N ALA A 115 11.01 31.41 0.80
CA ALA A 115 9.84 30.99 0.04
C ALA A 115 10.16 29.78 -0.87
N ILE A 116 11.29 29.80 -1.55
CA ILE A 116 11.78 28.69 -2.40
C ILE A 116 12.05 27.45 -1.55
N HIS A 117 12.73 27.59 -0.42
CA HIS A 117 13.01 26.47 0.48
C HIS A 117 11.73 25.83 1.04
N HIS A 118 10.75 26.67 1.43
CA HIS A 118 9.45 26.18 1.90
C HIS A 118 8.64 25.46 0.81
N SER A 119 8.63 25.99 -0.40
CA SER A 119 7.95 25.36 -1.53
C SER A 119 8.54 23.97 -1.82
N ARG A 120 9.86 23.89 -1.93
CA ARG A 120 10.56 22.62 -2.17
C ARG A 120 10.31 21.58 -1.06
N ALA A 121 10.31 22.01 0.20
CA ALA A 121 10.04 21.12 1.32
C ALA A 121 8.62 20.50 1.24
N ARG A 122 7.61 21.31 0.88
CA ARG A 122 6.23 20.83 0.69
C ARG A 122 6.11 19.85 -0.48
N GLU A 123 6.81 20.10 -1.58
CA GLU A 123 6.83 19.17 -2.72
C GLU A 123 7.43 17.83 -2.34
N ILE A 124 8.57 17.82 -1.63
CA ILE A 124 9.21 16.58 -1.17
C ILE A 124 8.27 15.78 -0.25
N GLN A 125 7.58 16.44 0.68
CA GLN A 125 6.61 15.79 1.55
C GLN A 125 5.46 15.13 0.77
N ARG A 126 4.86 15.87 -0.19
CA ARG A 126 3.81 15.33 -1.05
C ARG A 126 4.26 14.10 -1.83
N TRP A 127 5.47 14.15 -2.39
CA TRP A 127 6.05 13.00 -3.10
C TRP A 127 6.25 11.79 -2.19
N GLN A 128 6.72 12.01 -0.96
CA GLN A 128 6.89 10.92 0.03
C GLN A 128 5.54 10.29 0.42
N GLU A 129 4.51 11.09 0.61
CA GLU A 129 3.14 10.61 0.89
C GLU A 129 2.59 9.77 -0.26
N LEU A 130 2.72 10.26 -1.51
CA LEU A 130 2.29 9.53 -2.70
C LEU A 130 3.01 8.18 -2.83
N ILE A 131 4.34 8.17 -2.70
CA ILE A 131 5.14 6.94 -2.78
C ILE A 131 4.74 5.95 -1.68
N SER A 132 4.54 6.43 -0.45
CA SER A 132 4.14 5.57 0.67
C SER A 132 2.75 4.97 0.48
N THR A 133 1.80 5.76 -0.03
CA THR A 133 0.43 5.30 -0.33
C THR A 133 0.43 4.27 -1.45
N GLN A 134 1.16 4.54 -2.54
CA GLN A 134 1.30 3.60 -3.65
C GLN A 134 1.96 2.28 -3.20
N SER A 135 3.00 2.37 -2.38
CA SER A 135 3.67 1.18 -1.84
C SER A 135 2.75 0.35 -0.95
N ARG A 136 1.91 0.98 -0.12
CA ARG A 136 0.93 0.29 0.72
C ARG A 136 -0.14 -0.41 -0.13
N LEU A 137 -0.66 0.28 -1.14
CA LEU A 137 -1.65 -0.30 -2.06
C LEU A 137 -1.07 -1.52 -2.78
N GLN A 138 0.12 -1.38 -3.36
CA GLN A 138 0.82 -2.48 -4.04
C GLN A 138 1.10 -3.67 -3.10
N GLN A 139 1.49 -3.40 -1.86
CA GLN A 139 1.72 -4.45 -0.87
C GLN A 139 0.42 -5.17 -0.49
N SER A 140 -0.69 -4.42 -0.35
CA SER A 140 -2.01 -5.00 -0.05
C SER A 140 -2.49 -5.88 -1.20
N GLU A 141 -2.39 -5.39 -2.43
CA GLU A 141 -2.76 -6.14 -3.63
C GLU A 141 -1.91 -7.40 -3.79
N ASN A 142 -0.60 -7.31 -3.61
CA ASN A 142 0.30 -8.46 -3.68
C ASN A 142 -0.02 -9.50 -2.58
N ARG A 143 -0.32 -9.05 -1.36
CA ARG A 143 -0.74 -9.95 -0.27
C ARG A 143 -2.04 -10.66 -0.60
N PHE A 144 -3.03 -9.93 -1.11
CA PHE A 144 -4.28 -10.54 -1.55
C PHE A 144 -4.02 -11.58 -2.65
N GLN A 145 -3.26 -11.24 -3.68
CA GLN A 145 -2.95 -12.14 -4.78
C GLN A 145 -2.24 -13.42 -4.29
N VAL A 146 -1.21 -13.30 -3.45
CA VAL A 146 -0.50 -14.46 -2.92
C VAL A 146 -1.44 -15.33 -2.07
N THR A 147 -2.27 -14.75 -1.20
CA THR A 147 -3.21 -15.49 -0.37
C THR A 147 -4.27 -16.20 -1.22
N PHE A 148 -4.77 -15.54 -2.25
CA PHE A 148 -5.75 -16.09 -3.18
C PHE A 148 -5.18 -17.27 -3.99
N GLU A 149 -3.98 -17.11 -4.56
CA GLU A 149 -3.37 -18.14 -5.40
C GLU A 149 -2.80 -19.33 -4.61
N GLN A 150 -2.30 -19.11 -3.40
CA GLN A 150 -1.69 -20.16 -2.57
C GLN A 150 -2.66 -20.83 -1.60
N ALA A 151 -3.94 -20.51 -1.65
CA ALA A 151 -4.94 -21.17 -0.85
C ALA A 151 -5.00 -22.68 -1.16
N ALA A 152 -5.15 -23.51 -0.12
CA ALA A 152 -5.30 -24.97 -0.27
C ALA A 152 -6.65 -25.39 -0.86
N VAL A 153 -7.60 -24.44 -0.95
CA VAL A 153 -8.96 -24.62 -1.47
C VAL A 153 -9.15 -23.84 -2.75
N GLY A 154 -10.08 -24.25 -3.60
CA GLY A 154 -10.51 -23.47 -4.75
C GLY A 154 -11.19 -22.19 -4.28
N ILE A 155 -10.78 -21.04 -4.80
CA ILE A 155 -11.41 -19.75 -4.53
C ILE A 155 -11.78 -19.10 -5.85
N ALA A 156 -13.00 -18.58 -5.92
CA ALA A 156 -13.47 -17.83 -7.07
C ALA A 156 -14.23 -16.57 -6.66
N LEU A 157 -14.14 -15.54 -7.48
CA LEU A 157 -15.03 -14.40 -7.49
C LEU A 157 -15.98 -14.57 -8.67
N VAL A 158 -17.28 -14.47 -8.41
CA VAL A 158 -18.34 -14.76 -9.37
C VAL A 158 -19.29 -13.57 -9.44
N ALA A 159 -19.60 -13.11 -10.66
CA ALA A 159 -20.56 -12.04 -10.87
C ALA A 159 -22.00 -12.47 -10.52
N PRO A 160 -22.93 -11.53 -10.26
CA PRO A 160 -24.31 -11.85 -9.92
C PRO A 160 -25.05 -12.67 -10.98
N ASP A 161 -24.63 -12.61 -12.25
CA ASP A 161 -25.15 -13.41 -13.36
C ASP A 161 -24.58 -14.84 -13.42
N GLY A 162 -23.55 -15.12 -12.62
CA GLY A 162 -22.90 -16.42 -12.54
C GLY A 162 -21.60 -16.56 -13.35
N GLY A 163 -21.17 -15.50 -14.03
CA GLY A 163 -19.89 -15.47 -14.74
C GLY A 163 -18.70 -15.41 -13.76
N TRP A 164 -17.62 -16.11 -14.09
CA TRP A 164 -16.40 -16.07 -13.30
C TRP A 164 -15.66 -14.75 -13.49
N LEU A 165 -15.40 -14.00 -12.44
CA LEU A 165 -14.59 -12.78 -12.45
C LEU A 165 -13.12 -13.06 -12.17
N ARG A 166 -12.85 -14.03 -11.30
CA ARG A 166 -11.50 -14.47 -10.95
C ARG A 166 -11.53 -15.87 -10.36
N VAL A 167 -10.53 -16.67 -10.68
CA VAL A 167 -10.36 -18.02 -10.13
C VAL A 167 -8.91 -18.22 -9.72
N ASN A 168 -8.65 -18.96 -8.65
CA ASN A 168 -7.28 -19.29 -8.25
C ASN A 168 -6.79 -20.57 -8.94
N GLN A 169 -5.48 -20.78 -8.93
CA GLN A 169 -4.87 -21.95 -9.57
C GLN A 169 -5.39 -23.27 -8.98
N ARG A 170 -5.69 -23.31 -7.68
CA ARG A 170 -6.22 -24.52 -7.03
C ARG A 170 -7.56 -24.96 -7.61
N LEU A 171 -8.45 -24.02 -7.92
CA LEU A 171 -9.73 -24.33 -8.59
C LEU A 171 -9.51 -24.86 -10.01
N CYS A 172 -8.60 -24.23 -10.75
CA CYS A 172 -8.24 -24.71 -12.09
C CYS A 172 -7.72 -26.15 -12.06
N ASP A 173 -6.83 -26.47 -11.14
CA ASP A 173 -6.26 -27.82 -10.99
C ASP A 173 -7.33 -28.84 -10.58
N MET A 174 -8.27 -28.45 -9.70
CA MET A 174 -9.37 -29.31 -9.25
C MET A 174 -10.34 -29.65 -10.37
N LEU A 175 -10.70 -28.68 -11.20
CA LEU A 175 -11.71 -28.84 -12.26
C LEU A 175 -11.10 -29.23 -13.61
N GLY A 176 -9.79 -29.05 -13.82
CA GLY A 176 -9.09 -29.38 -15.04
C GLY A 176 -9.25 -28.35 -16.16
N TYR A 177 -9.82 -27.19 -15.89
CA TYR A 177 -9.92 -26.06 -16.84
C TYR A 177 -8.80 -25.05 -16.59
N SER A 178 -8.38 -24.35 -17.63
CA SER A 178 -7.54 -23.17 -17.45
C SER A 178 -8.36 -21.98 -16.91
N ALA A 179 -7.68 -20.99 -16.34
CA ALA A 179 -8.35 -19.78 -15.88
C ALA A 179 -9.11 -19.07 -17.00
N ASP A 180 -8.50 -18.95 -18.19
CA ASP A 180 -9.13 -18.30 -19.35
C ASP A 180 -10.38 -19.06 -19.84
N GLU A 181 -10.38 -20.39 -19.77
CA GLU A 181 -11.56 -21.19 -20.08
C GLU A 181 -12.69 -20.96 -19.10
N LEU A 182 -12.38 -20.96 -17.79
CA LEU A 182 -13.38 -20.67 -16.73
C LEU A 182 -13.94 -19.26 -16.87
N MET A 183 -13.10 -18.26 -17.13
CA MET A 183 -13.54 -16.88 -17.35
C MET A 183 -14.48 -16.70 -18.54
N GLY A 184 -14.44 -17.61 -19.52
CA GLY A 184 -15.38 -17.67 -20.65
C GLY A 184 -16.67 -18.45 -20.37
N MET A 185 -16.84 -18.99 -19.16
CA MET A 185 -17.97 -19.84 -18.76
C MET A 185 -18.72 -19.23 -17.57
N SER A 186 -19.81 -19.90 -17.17
CA SER A 186 -20.49 -19.62 -15.91
C SER A 186 -20.49 -20.85 -14.99
N PHE A 187 -20.72 -20.65 -13.70
CA PHE A 187 -20.76 -21.77 -12.75
C PHE A 187 -21.88 -22.77 -13.09
N GLN A 188 -22.98 -22.30 -13.70
CA GLN A 188 -24.10 -23.12 -14.14
C GLN A 188 -23.66 -24.20 -15.14
N GLN A 189 -22.75 -23.85 -16.06
CA GLN A 189 -22.30 -24.74 -17.13
C GLN A 189 -21.45 -25.91 -16.61
N ILE A 190 -20.80 -25.74 -15.48
CA ILE A 190 -19.94 -26.77 -14.87
C ILE A 190 -20.57 -27.41 -13.61
N THR A 191 -21.75 -26.98 -13.18
CA THR A 191 -22.50 -27.62 -12.09
C THR A 191 -23.27 -28.82 -12.65
N HIS A 192 -23.28 -29.95 -11.91
CA HIS A 192 -24.06 -31.11 -12.28
C HIS A 192 -25.57 -30.75 -12.39
N PRO A 193 -26.29 -31.23 -13.43
CA PRO A 193 -27.68 -30.84 -13.65
C PRO A 193 -28.62 -31.04 -12.45
N ASP A 194 -28.47 -32.15 -11.71
CA ASP A 194 -29.31 -32.43 -10.55
C ASP A 194 -29.11 -31.42 -9.40
N ASP A 195 -27.91 -30.81 -9.30
CA ASP A 195 -27.53 -29.94 -8.18
C ASP A 195 -27.73 -28.46 -8.54
N LEU A 196 -27.94 -28.14 -9.82
CA LEU A 196 -28.04 -26.77 -10.33
C LEU A 196 -29.24 -26.01 -9.73
N PHE A 197 -30.40 -26.67 -9.63
CA PHE A 197 -31.61 -26.04 -9.13
C PHE A 197 -31.47 -25.57 -7.68
N ILE A 198 -30.88 -26.38 -6.82
CA ILE A 198 -30.71 -26.04 -5.41
C ILE A 198 -29.69 -24.91 -5.23
N ASP A 199 -28.62 -24.93 -6.00
CA ASP A 199 -27.59 -23.88 -5.99
C ASP A 199 -28.18 -22.54 -6.42
N GLN A 200 -28.90 -22.48 -7.53
CA GLN A 200 -29.58 -21.28 -8.01
C GLN A 200 -30.63 -20.74 -7.02
N HIS A 201 -31.33 -21.63 -6.32
CA HIS A 201 -32.28 -21.25 -5.28
C HIS A 201 -31.57 -20.48 -4.14
N TYR A 202 -30.42 -20.96 -3.67
CA TYR A 202 -29.63 -20.23 -2.66
C TYR A 202 -29.09 -18.89 -3.16
N VAL A 203 -28.59 -18.84 -4.40
CA VAL A 203 -28.14 -17.60 -5.03
C VAL A 203 -29.25 -16.56 -5.06
N THR A 204 -30.47 -16.95 -5.48
CA THR A 204 -31.63 -16.04 -5.53
C THR A 204 -31.96 -15.47 -4.16
N ARG A 205 -31.94 -16.30 -3.12
CA ARG A 205 -32.22 -15.86 -1.75
C ARG A 205 -31.14 -14.94 -1.19
N MET A 206 -29.87 -15.15 -1.56
CA MET A 206 -28.78 -14.25 -1.20
C MET A 206 -28.91 -12.88 -1.89
N LEU A 207 -29.25 -12.86 -3.17
CA LEU A 207 -29.51 -11.61 -3.90
C LEU A 207 -30.67 -10.84 -3.29
N ALA A 208 -31.73 -11.54 -2.84
CA ALA A 208 -32.85 -10.95 -2.12
C ALA A 208 -32.49 -10.45 -0.70
N GLY A 209 -31.30 -10.73 -0.20
CA GLY A 209 -30.87 -10.33 1.14
C GLY A 209 -31.38 -11.22 2.26
N GLU A 210 -31.96 -12.38 1.96
CA GLU A 210 -32.49 -13.32 2.95
C GLU A 210 -31.40 -14.09 3.68
N LEU A 211 -30.26 -14.31 3.03
CA LEU A 211 -29.14 -15.09 3.54
C LEU A 211 -27.81 -14.32 3.36
N PRO A 212 -26.95 -14.25 4.38
CA PRO A 212 -25.64 -13.64 4.25
C PRO A 212 -24.61 -14.56 3.57
N HIS A 213 -24.78 -15.88 3.72
CA HIS A 213 -23.96 -16.92 3.12
C HIS A 213 -24.71 -18.24 3.10
N TYR A 214 -24.27 -19.19 2.29
CA TYR A 214 -24.74 -20.58 2.35
C TYR A 214 -23.57 -21.54 2.14
N THR A 215 -23.76 -22.79 2.61
CA THR A 215 -22.86 -23.92 2.34
C THR A 215 -23.71 -25.08 1.85
N LEU A 216 -23.25 -25.73 0.79
CA LEU A 216 -23.89 -26.93 0.24
C LEU A 216 -22.85 -27.90 -0.31
N GLU A 217 -23.16 -29.19 -0.29
CA GLU A 217 -22.42 -30.20 -1.04
C GLU A 217 -23.03 -30.31 -2.43
N LYS A 218 -22.21 -30.21 -3.46
CA LYS A 218 -22.63 -30.36 -4.86
C LYS A 218 -21.55 -30.99 -5.72
N ARG A 219 -21.94 -31.42 -6.89
CA ARG A 219 -21.05 -31.98 -7.92
C ARG A 219 -20.72 -30.95 -8.97
N TYR A 220 -19.44 -30.84 -9.26
CA TYR A 220 -18.97 -30.13 -10.45
C TYR A 220 -18.57 -31.12 -11.56
N LEU A 221 -18.70 -30.67 -12.80
CA LEU A 221 -18.22 -31.37 -13.99
C LEU A 221 -16.81 -30.90 -14.32
N ARG A 222 -15.86 -31.82 -14.30
CA ARG A 222 -14.50 -31.59 -14.77
C ARG A 222 -14.45 -31.48 -16.29
N LYS A 223 -13.41 -30.87 -16.83
CA LYS A 223 -13.17 -30.75 -18.26
C LYS A 223 -13.17 -32.13 -19.00
N GLY A 224 -12.73 -33.18 -18.32
CA GLY A 224 -12.77 -34.55 -18.83
C GLY A 224 -14.15 -35.22 -18.80
N GLY A 225 -15.20 -34.57 -18.33
CA GLY A 225 -16.55 -35.12 -18.20
C GLY A 225 -16.79 -35.87 -16.88
N GLU A 226 -15.77 -36.04 -16.05
CA GLU A 226 -15.91 -36.66 -14.72
C GLU A 226 -16.58 -35.73 -13.73
N THR A 227 -17.28 -36.30 -12.78
CA THR A 227 -17.86 -35.54 -11.66
C THR A 227 -16.94 -35.54 -10.45
N ILE A 228 -16.87 -34.41 -9.75
CA ILE A 228 -16.18 -34.27 -8.47
C ILE A 228 -17.15 -33.74 -7.40
N TRP A 229 -17.19 -34.42 -6.25
CA TRP A 229 -17.91 -33.91 -5.10
C TRP A 229 -17.15 -32.78 -4.44
N THR A 230 -17.84 -31.69 -4.16
CA THR A 230 -17.27 -30.53 -3.51
C THR A 230 -18.18 -30.00 -2.41
N THR A 231 -17.59 -29.38 -1.41
CA THR A 231 -18.29 -28.51 -0.46
C THR A 231 -18.11 -27.07 -0.91
N LEU A 232 -19.21 -26.43 -1.29
CA LEU A 232 -19.25 -25.03 -1.75
C LEU A 232 -19.75 -24.13 -0.63
N THR A 233 -18.98 -23.10 -0.29
CA THR A 233 -19.41 -22.00 0.59
C THR A 233 -19.40 -20.70 -0.19
N VAL A 234 -20.52 -19.96 -0.19
CA VAL A 234 -20.69 -18.72 -0.93
C VAL A 234 -21.08 -17.59 0.00
N ALA A 235 -20.48 -16.43 -0.18
CA ALA A 235 -20.83 -15.18 0.48
C ALA A 235 -20.99 -14.07 -0.56
N LEU A 236 -21.97 -13.15 -0.37
CA LEU A 236 -22.21 -12.02 -1.24
C LEU A 236 -21.50 -10.78 -0.71
N VAL A 237 -20.75 -10.14 -1.58
CA VAL A 237 -20.17 -8.80 -1.36
C VAL A 237 -21.12 -7.79 -2.03
N ARG A 238 -21.38 -6.71 -1.32
CA ARG A 238 -22.17 -5.59 -1.83
C ARG A 238 -21.28 -4.36 -1.97
N ASP A 239 -21.60 -3.50 -2.91
CA ASP A 239 -20.93 -2.23 -3.10
C ASP A 239 -21.29 -1.19 -2.01
N LEU A 240 -20.80 0.04 -2.14
CA LEU A 240 -21.04 1.13 -1.19
C LEU A 240 -22.50 1.61 -1.18
N GLU A 241 -23.23 1.38 -2.25
CA GLU A 241 -24.64 1.67 -2.42
C GLU A 241 -25.53 0.55 -1.88
N GLY A 242 -24.96 -0.60 -1.52
CA GLY A 242 -25.65 -1.77 -1.00
C GLY A 242 -26.14 -2.75 -2.07
N GLU A 243 -25.83 -2.50 -3.34
CA GLU A 243 -26.17 -3.39 -4.46
C GLU A 243 -25.23 -4.59 -4.53
N PRO A 244 -25.69 -5.75 -5.03
CA PRO A 244 -24.86 -6.94 -5.23
C PRO A 244 -23.71 -6.65 -6.19
N ASP A 245 -22.46 -6.81 -5.72
CA ASP A 245 -21.24 -6.61 -6.51
C ASP A 245 -20.72 -7.95 -7.05
N TYR A 246 -20.31 -8.85 -6.16
CA TYR A 246 -19.84 -10.20 -6.54
C TYR A 246 -20.01 -11.20 -5.39
N PHE A 247 -19.97 -12.49 -5.76
CA PHE A 247 -19.89 -13.58 -4.80
C PHE A 247 -18.44 -14.02 -4.57
N ILE A 248 -18.10 -14.32 -3.33
CA ILE A 248 -16.90 -15.07 -2.98
C ILE A 248 -17.32 -16.52 -2.81
N SER A 249 -16.74 -17.41 -3.61
CA SER A 249 -16.99 -18.85 -3.56
C SER A 249 -15.74 -19.59 -3.11
N ILE A 250 -15.86 -20.39 -2.05
CA ILE A 250 -14.83 -21.29 -1.55
C ILE A 250 -15.27 -22.71 -1.88
N ILE A 251 -14.42 -23.46 -2.58
CA ILE A 251 -14.70 -24.77 -3.10
C ILE A 251 -13.67 -25.77 -2.54
N GLU A 252 -14.12 -26.69 -1.71
CA GLU A 252 -13.30 -27.75 -1.12
C GLU A 252 -13.56 -29.07 -1.84
N ASP A 253 -12.49 -29.80 -2.18
CA ASP A 253 -12.56 -31.16 -2.73
C ASP A 253 -13.01 -32.12 -1.62
N ASN A 254 -14.19 -32.72 -1.78
CA ASN A 254 -14.77 -33.65 -0.83
C ASN A 254 -14.83 -35.09 -1.40
N GLN A 255 -14.18 -35.34 -2.52
CA GLN A 255 -14.24 -36.61 -3.25
C GLN A 255 -13.78 -37.79 -2.38
N GLN A 256 -12.63 -37.67 -1.72
CA GLN A 256 -12.07 -38.74 -0.91
C GLN A 256 -12.94 -39.05 0.31
N ASN A 257 -13.57 -38.04 0.90
CA ASN A 257 -14.50 -38.26 2.01
C ASN A 257 -15.74 -39.03 1.55
N LYS A 258 -16.31 -38.67 0.41
CA LYS A 258 -17.47 -39.38 -0.18
C LYS A 258 -17.13 -40.81 -0.56
N GLU A 259 -16.00 -41.06 -1.18
CA GLU A 259 -15.54 -42.42 -1.49
C GLU A 259 -15.36 -43.28 -0.24
N THR A 260 -14.81 -42.70 0.83
CA THR A 260 -14.63 -43.41 2.12
C THR A 260 -15.98 -43.72 2.78
N GLU A 261 -16.90 -42.75 2.75
CA GLU A 261 -18.26 -42.94 3.29
C GLU A 261 -19.03 -44.02 2.53
N GLU A 262 -18.97 -44.02 1.21
CA GLU A 262 -19.60 -45.05 0.36
C GLU A 262 -18.96 -46.40 0.54
N ALA A 263 -17.63 -46.50 0.68
CA ALA A 263 -16.93 -47.74 0.95
C ALA A 263 -17.32 -48.30 2.31
N LEU A 264 -17.41 -47.46 3.35
CA LEU A 264 -17.87 -47.88 4.68
C LEU A 264 -19.30 -48.40 4.62
N ARG A 265 -20.22 -47.67 4.01
CA ARG A 265 -21.62 -48.08 3.86
C ARG A 265 -21.77 -49.38 3.10
N ARG A 266 -20.98 -49.59 2.04
CA ARG A 266 -20.96 -50.84 1.27
C ARG A 266 -20.46 -52.00 2.14
N ASN A 267 -19.37 -51.81 2.88
CA ASN A 267 -18.83 -52.82 3.78
C ASN A 267 -19.80 -53.19 4.91
N GLU A 268 -20.48 -52.21 5.50
CA GLU A 268 -21.53 -52.47 6.48
C GLU A 268 -22.70 -53.28 5.89
N GLY A 269 -23.10 -52.94 4.63
CA GLY A 269 -24.14 -53.71 3.92
C GLY A 269 -23.73 -55.15 3.69
N ILE A 270 -22.53 -55.40 3.19
CA ILE A 270 -21.98 -56.73 2.95
C ILE A 270 -21.89 -57.51 4.27
N LEU A 271 -21.41 -56.87 5.34
CA LEU A 271 -21.30 -57.51 6.66
C LEU A 271 -22.68 -57.95 7.21
N ARG A 272 -23.70 -57.08 7.12
CA ARG A 272 -25.07 -57.39 7.52
C ARG A 272 -25.65 -58.54 6.74
N GLU A 273 -25.45 -58.59 5.43
CA GLU A 273 -25.93 -59.66 4.57
C GLU A 273 -25.21 -60.98 4.84
N SER A 274 -23.89 -60.96 5.03
CA SER A 274 -23.09 -62.12 5.40
C SER A 274 -23.52 -62.71 6.77
N GLN A 275 -23.76 -61.85 7.77
CA GLN A 275 -24.29 -62.29 9.07
C GLN A 275 -25.67 -62.93 8.93
N ARG A 276 -26.56 -62.40 8.10
CA ARG A 276 -27.87 -62.93 7.84
C ARG A 276 -27.81 -64.32 7.18
N LEU A 277 -26.98 -64.47 6.12
CA LEU A 277 -26.81 -65.72 5.41
C LEU A 277 -26.17 -66.82 6.27
N ALA A 278 -25.17 -66.44 7.07
CA ALA A 278 -24.49 -67.38 7.97
C ALA A 278 -25.25 -67.68 9.26
N LYS A 279 -26.36 -66.95 9.49
CA LYS A 279 -27.12 -67.02 10.78
C LYS A 279 -26.22 -66.74 11.99
N ILE A 280 -25.31 -65.78 11.87
CA ILE A 280 -24.37 -65.38 12.92
C ILE A 280 -24.82 -64.07 13.51
N GLY A 281 -25.19 -64.05 14.76
CA GLY A 281 -25.42 -62.90 15.57
C GLY A 281 -24.15 -62.49 16.32
N ASN A 282 -23.93 -61.22 16.52
CA ASN A 282 -22.87 -60.69 17.35
C ASN A 282 -23.47 -59.89 18.53
N TRP A 283 -22.73 -59.87 19.65
CA TRP A 283 -23.08 -59.08 20.81
C TRP A 283 -21.81 -58.34 21.28
N ARG A 284 -22.03 -57.19 21.92
CA ARG A 284 -20.97 -56.39 22.52
C ARG A 284 -21.42 -55.92 23.89
N TRP A 285 -20.56 -56.08 24.86
CA TRP A 285 -20.75 -55.56 26.22
C TRP A 285 -19.72 -54.47 26.47
N ARG A 286 -20.18 -53.27 26.83
CA ARG A 286 -19.30 -52.17 27.19
C ARG A 286 -19.23 -52.11 28.72
N VAL A 287 -18.09 -52.52 29.28
CA VAL A 287 -17.87 -52.64 30.73
C VAL A 287 -17.97 -51.30 31.47
N SER A 288 -17.63 -50.17 30.78
CA SER A 288 -17.61 -48.82 31.36
C SER A 288 -18.98 -48.26 31.74
N ASP A 289 -20.03 -48.63 31.04
CA ASP A 289 -21.41 -48.13 31.21
C ASP A 289 -22.47 -49.22 31.34
N GLY A 290 -22.03 -50.47 31.34
CA GLY A 290 -22.92 -51.63 31.45
C GLY A 290 -23.79 -51.90 30.23
N ASN A 291 -23.62 -51.15 29.13
CA ASN A 291 -24.46 -51.27 27.96
C ASN A 291 -24.18 -52.52 27.14
N HIS A 292 -25.25 -53.22 26.77
CA HIS A 292 -25.23 -54.41 25.91
C HIS A 292 -25.77 -54.06 24.54
N PHE A 293 -25.03 -54.39 23.50
CA PHE A 293 -25.48 -54.33 22.12
C PHE A 293 -25.62 -55.76 21.58
N TRP A 294 -26.78 -56.04 21.02
CA TRP A 294 -27.08 -57.29 20.35
C TRP A 294 -27.43 -56.98 18.89
N SER A 295 -26.82 -57.69 17.93
CA SER A 295 -27.17 -57.50 16.54
C SER A 295 -28.61 -57.97 16.27
N PRO A 296 -29.30 -57.37 15.28
CA PRO A 296 -30.65 -57.79 14.89
C PRO A 296 -30.76 -59.29 14.57
N GLU A 297 -29.68 -59.90 14.14
CA GLU A 297 -29.65 -61.31 13.79
C GLU A 297 -29.74 -62.24 15.02
N ILE A 298 -29.24 -61.83 16.22
CA ILE A 298 -29.42 -62.58 17.46
C ILE A 298 -30.91 -62.78 17.76
N TYR A 299 -31.75 -61.83 17.50
CA TYR A 299 -33.19 -61.87 17.70
C TYR A 299 -33.94 -62.71 16.67
N ARG A 300 -33.28 -63.11 15.56
CA ARG A 300 -33.85 -63.90 14.47
C ARG A 300 -33.43 -65.34 14.47
N ILE A 301 -32.40 -65.70 15.23
CA ILE A 301 -31.91 -67.04 15.42
C ILE A 301 -32.63 -67.65 16.61
#